data_45db04a30bf7d15beed7ffda7b0e00ca
#
_entry.id   45db04a30bf7d15beed7ffda7b0e00ca
#
_cell.length_a   1.000
_cell.length_b   1.000
_cell.length_c   1.000
_cell.angle_alpha   90.00
_cell.angle_beta   90.00
_cell.angle_gamma   90.00
#
_symmetry.space_group_name_H-M   'P 1'
#
loop_
_entity.id
_entity.type
_entity.pdbx_description
1 polymer ?
#
loop_
_entity_poly.entity_id
_entity_poly.type
_entity_poly.pdbx_seq_one_letter_code
_entity_poly.pdbx_strand_id
1 'polypeptide(L)'
;MVQEINMYAIIDVETTGGKYKEEGITEIAIFRYDGKKVIDSFVSLVNPEKKIHPFVEKLTGINYELIKNAPRFYQIAKKIIEITKNAIIVAHNAQFDYRMIKQEFGRLGYDYNKITLCTIEFSKNILPHIKSYKLDNLAMSLNIEITNRHRADGDALATLQVLKLLLKKDKDEKILNELIKSKN
;
A
#
# COMPACT_ATOMS: atom_id res chain seq x y z
N MET A 1 -13.04 11.76 22.97
CA MET A 1 -13.09 10.32 22.68
C MET A 1 -12.47 10.13 21.30
N VAL A 2 -11.26 9.58 21.24
CA VAL A 2 -10.65 9.18 19.96
C VAL A 2 -11.45 7.97 19.53
N GLN A 3 -12.17 8.07 18.42
CA GLN A 3 -12.87 6.94 17.82
C GLN A 3 -11.80 5.89 17.54
N GLU A 4 -11.91 4.70 18.11
CA GLU A 4 -11.05 3.56 17.79
C GLU A 4 -11.20 3.28 16.29
N ILE A 5 -10.23 3.75 15.52
CA ILE A 5 -10.19 3.46 14.08
C ILE A 5 -9.59 2.07 13.94
N ASN A 6 -10.42 1.06 14.14
CA ASN A 6 -10.03 -0.33 13.96
C ASN A 6 -10.04 -0.78 12.47
N MET A 7 -10.08 0.20 11.55
CA MET A 7 -10.17 -0.10 10.12
C MET A 7 -8.94 0.36 9.36
N TYR A 8 -8.31 -0.56 8.65
CA TYR A 8 -7.11 -0.33 7.85
C TYR A 8 -7.35 -0.71 6.40
N ALA A 9 -6.80 0.02 5.47
CA ALA A 9 -6.70 -0.34 4.06
C ALA A 9 -5.21 -0.52 3.72
N ILE A 10 -4.78 -1.76 3.67
CA ILE A 10 -3.40 -2.11 3.32
C ILE A 10 -3.29 -2.05 1.82
N ILE A 11 -2.40 -1.20 1.32
CA ILE A 11 -2.22 -0.98 -0.10
C ILE A 11 -0.79 -1.25 -0.54
N ASP A 12 -0.66 -1.64 -1.79
CA ASP A 12 0.57 -1.65 -2.53
C ASP A 12 0.27 -1.33 -4.00
N VAL A 13 1.18 -0.64 -4.69
CA VAL A 13 1.03 -0.31 -6.10
C VAL A 13 2.30 -0.59 -6.87
N GLU A 14 2.14 -1.21 -8.06
CA GLU A 14 3.18 -1.23 -9.07
C GLU A 14 2.98 -0.06 -10.04
N THR A 15 4.06 0.46 -10.60
CA THR A 15 4.03 1.67 -11.43
C THR A 15 4.81 1.49 -12.72
N THR A 16 4.68 2.44 -13.64
CA THR A 16 5.49 2.47 -14.85
C THR A 16 6.96 2.75 -14.60
N GLY A 17 7.33 3.24 -13.41
CA GLY A 17 8.61 3.90 -13.19
C GLY A 17 8.73 5.20 -13.99
N GLY A 18 9.95 5.74 -14.04
CA GLY A 18 10.22 6.96 -14.79
C GLY A 18 10.42 8.18 -13.90
N LYS A 19 10.17 9.39 -14.46
CA LYS A 19 10.38 10.64 -13.73
C LYS A 19 9.26 10.90 -12.73
N TYR A 20 9.62 11.54 -11.63
CA TYR A 20 8.68 11.97 -10.58
C TYR A 20 7.50 12.75 -11.17
N LYS A 21 6.29 12.39 -10.78
CA LYS A 21 4.98 12.89 -11.28
C LYS A 21 4.60 12.47 -12.71
N GLU A 22 5.47 11.79 -13.43
CA GLU A 22 5.14 11.26 -14.76
C GLU A 22 4.70 9.80 -14.71
N GLU A 23 4.94 9.11 -13.59
CA GLU A 23 4.57 7.70 -13.39
C GLU A 23 3.05 7.50 -13.50
N GLY A 24 2.65 6.29 -13.82
CA GLY A 24 1.27 5.80 -13.75
C GLY A 24 1.20 4.47 -13.01
N ILE A 25 0.09 4.15 -12.40
CA ILE A 25 -0.14 2.87 -11.72
C ILE A 25 -0.37 1.78 -12.76
N THR A 26 0.33 0.65 -12.64
CA THR A 26 0.17 -0.53 -13.50
C THR A 26 -0.52 -1.69 -12.81
N GLU A 27 -0.45 -1.76 -11.49
CA GLU A 27 -1.19 -2.70 -10.65
C GLU A 27 -1.49 -2.04 -9.31
N ILE A 28 -2.62 -2.39 -8.70
CA ILE A 28 -3.00 -1.98 -7.36
C ILE A 28 -3.58 -3.15 -6.59
N ALA A 29 -3.19 -3.30 -5.34
CA ALA A 29 -3.81 -4.21 -4.39
C ALA A 29 -4.24 -3.45 -3.14
N ILE A 30 -5.45 -3.74 -2.64
CA ILE A 30 -5.99 -3.17 -1.42
C ILE A 30 -6.66 -4.30 -0.62
N PHE A 31 -6.24 -4.46 0.63
CA PHE A 31 -6.88 -5.38 1.59
C PHE A 31 -7.46 -4.57 2.74
N ARG A 32 -8.80 -4.62 2.88
CA ARG A 32 -9.51 -3.97 3.99
C ARG A 32 -9.50 -4.87 5.21
N TYR A 33 -8.90 -4.41 6.30
CA TYR A 33 -8.67 -5.16 7.52
C TYR A 33 -9.33 -4.45 8.72
N ASP A 34 -10.12 -5.20 9.49
CA ASP A 34 -10.88 -4.68 10.63
C ASP A 34 -10.15 -4.83 11.99
N GLY A 35 -8.84 -5.08 11.96
CA GLY A 35 -8.05 -5.38 13.14
C GLY A 35 -8.05 -6.87 13.53
N LYS A 36 -8.93 -7.69 12.94
CA LYS A 36 -9.05 -9.14 13.20
C LYS A 36 -8.90 -9.96 11.92
N LYS A 37 -9.62 -9.59 10.87
CA LYS A 37 -9.63 -10.30 9.58
C LYS A 37 -9.72 -9.33 8.40
N VAL A 38 -9.34 -9.81 7.22
CA VAL A 38 -9.64 -9.12 5.97
C VAL A 38 -11.13 -9.27 5.67
N ILE A 39 -11.82 -8.16 5.48
CA ILE A 39 -13.27 -8.10 5.25
C ILE A 39 -13.64 -7.73 3.81
N ASP A 40 -12.72 -7.15 3.05
CA ASP A 40 -12.87 -6.85 1.62
C ASP A 40 -11.48 -6.80 0.99
N SER A 41 -11.40 -7.06 -0.31
CA SER A 41 -10.16 -6.96 -1.08
C SER A 41 -10.41 -6.51 -2.50
N PHE A 42 -9.44 -5.82 -3.06
CA PHE A 42 -9.47 -5.40 -4.45
C PHE A 42 -8.06 -5.49 -5.03
N VAL A 43 -7.89 -6.26 -6.09
CA VAL A 43 -6.64 -6.38 -6.84
C VAL A 43 -6.95 -6.18 -8.32
N SER A 44 -6.21 -5.31 -8.98
CA SER A 44 -6.41 -5.03 -10.40
C SER A 44 -5.11 -4.61 -11.07
N LEU A 45 -4.86 -5.15 -12.26
CA LEU A 45 -4.00 -4.49 -13.22
C LEU A 45 -4.67 -3.18 -13.64
N VAL A 46 -3.86 -2.19 -14.02
CA VAL A 46 -4.32 -0.87 -14.46
C VAL A 46 -3.58 -0.50 -15.74
N ASN A 47 -4.31 -0.02 -16.73
CA ASN A 47 -3.69 0.58 -17.92
C ASN A 47 -3.41 2.07 -17.68
N PRO A 48 -2.15 2.46 -17.47
CA PRO A 48 -1.79 3.86 -17.22
C PRO A 48 -1.72 4.69 -18.51
N GLU A 49 -1.95 4.09 -19.69
CA GLU A 49 -1.77 4.71 -21.03
C GLU A 49 -0.36 5.31 -21.22
N LYS A 50 0.62 4.69 -20.58
CA LYS A 50 2.04 5.11 -20.57
C LYS A 50 2.95 3.93 -20.79
N LYS A 51 4.16 4.20 -21.29
CA LYS A 51 5.20 3.18 -21.42
C LYS A 51 5.72 2.78 -20.04
N ILE A 52 5.92 1.48 -19.85
CA ILE A 52 6.57 0.94 -18.67
C ILE A 52 8.08 1.01 -18.89
N HIS A 53 8.82 1.44 -17.89
CA HIS A 53 10.27 1.47 -17.94
C HIS A 53 10.82 0.03 -18.00
N PRO A 54 11.77 -0.32 -18.90
CA PRO A 54 12.24 -1.70 -19.08
C PRO A 54 12.73 -2.37 -17.80
N PHE A 55 13.35 -1.61 -16.90
CA PHE A 55 13.77 -2.13 -15.59
C PHE A 55 12.56 -2.56 -14.74
N VAL A 56 11.48 -1.78 -14.74
CA VAL A 56 10.27 -2.10 -13.97
C VAL A 56 9.55 -3.29 -14.58
N GLU A 57 9.44 -3.36 -15.91
CA GLU A 57 8.88 -4.51 -16.60
C GLU A 57 9.62 -5.81 -16.24
N LYS A 58 10.96 -5.76 -16.21
CA LYS A 58 11.79 -6.90 -15.79
C LYS A 58 11.58 -7.27 -14.33
N LEU A 59 11.39 -6.27 -13.46
CA LEU A 59 11.24 -6.46 -12.01
C LEU A 59 9.89 -7.07 -11.64
N THR A 60 8.81 -6.52 -12.21
CA THR A 60 7.42 -6.85 -11.85
C THR A 60 6.80 -7.93 -12.74
N GLY A 61 7.39 -8.14 -13.93
CA GLY A 61 6.80 -8.97 -15.00
C GLY A 61 5.59 -8.33 -15.68
N ILE A 62 5.21 -7.10 -15.29
CA ILE A 62 4.08 -6.38 -15.88
C ILE A 62 4.57 -5.69 -17.15
N ASN A 63 4.04 -6.10 -18.28
CA ASN A 63 4.35 -5.56 -19.60
C ASN A 63 3.10 -5.00 -20.30
N TYR A 64 3.29 -4.36 -21.44
CA TYR A 64 2.18 -3.77 -22.18
C TYR A 64 1.09 -4.78 -22.54
N GLU A 65 1.45 -6.00 -22.93
CA GLU A 65 0.48 -7.05 -23.30
C GLU A 65 -0.46 -7.40 -22.15
N LEU A 66 0.05 -7.41 -20.92
CA LEU A 66 -0.76 -7.68 -19.73
C LEU A 66 -1.73 -6.55 -19.41
N ILE A 67 -1.33 -5.30 -19.63
CA ILE A 67 -2.12 -4.15 -19.19
C ILE A 67 -2.93 -3.46 -20.29
N LYS A 68 -2.70 -3.76 -21.58
CA LYS A 68 -3.38 -3.08 -22.69
C LYS A 68 -4.91 -3.11 -22.62
N ASN A 69 -5.48 -4.19 -22.10
CA ASN A 69 -6.93 -4.38 -21.91
C ASN A 69 -7.38 -4.21 -20.45
N ALA A 70 -6.46 -3.85 -19.54
CA ALA A 70 -6.80 -3.58 -18.16
C ALA A 70 -7.60 -2.28 -18.03
N PRO A 71 -8.42 -2.12 -16.97
CA PRO A 71 -9.15 -0.89 -16.74
C PRO A 71 -8.17 0.28 -16.53
N ARG A 72 -8.58 1.47 -16.96
CA ARG A 72 -7.89 2.72 -16.62
C ARG A 72 -8.23 3.11 -15.18
N PHE A 73 -7.40 3.93 -14.56
CA PHE A 73 -7.59 4.30 -13.16
C PHE A 73 -8.99 4.89 -12.87
N TYR A 74 -9.54 5.73 -13.74
CA TYR A 74 -10.87 6.32 -13.53
C TYR A 74 -12.00 5.29 -13.46
N GLN A 75 -11.85 4.13 -14.11
CA GLN A 75 -12.85 3.06 -14.09
C GLN A 75 -12.88 2.31 -12.76
N ILE A 76 -11.77 2.30 -12.02
CA ILE A 76 -11.64 1.63 -10.71
C ILE A 76 -11.68 2.62 -9.53
N ALA A 77 -11.62 3.93 -9.80
CA ALA A 77 -11.54 4.98 -8.78
C ALA A 77 -12.65 4.89 -7.73
N LYS A 78 -13.89 4.62 -8.16
CA LYS A 78 -15.03 4.45 -7.25
C LYS A 78 -14.80 3.30 -6.26
N LYS A 79 -14.34 2.12 -6.74
CA LYS A 79 -14.06 0.96 -5.87
C LYS A 79 -12.94 1.28 -4.87
N ILE A 80 -11.91 2.03 -5.29
CA ILE A 80 -10.82 2.46 -4.40
C ILE A 80 -11.37 3.37 -3.27
N ILE A 81 -12.24 4.33 -3.60
CA ILE A 81 -12.89 5.20 -2.60
C ILE A 81 -13.71 4.37 -1.60
N GLU A 82 -14.52 3.42 -2.09
CA GLU A 82 -15.38 2.59 -1.28
C GLU A 82 -14.59 1.71 -0.32
N ILE A 83 -13.58 0.98 -0.82
CA ILE A 83 -12.80 0.05 0.00
C ILE A 83 -11.91 0.78 1.03
N THR A 84 -11.52 2.03 0.74
CA THR A 84 -10.70 2.86 1.65
C THR A 84 -11.53 3.82 2.51
N LYS A 85 -12.87 3.75 2.44
CA LYS A 85 -13.75 4.63 3.22
C LYS A 85 -13.56 4.40 4.72
N ASN A 86 -13.32 5.50 5.46
CA ASN A 86 -13.13 5.47 6.92
C ASN A 86 -12.03 4.48 7.36
N ALA A 87 -10.99 4.33 6.58
CA ALA A 87 -9.83 3.49 6.90
C ALA A 87 -8.54 4.31 6.89
N ILE A 88 -7.60 3.89 7.73
CA ILE A 88 -6.20 4.34 7.66
C ILE A 88 -5.54 3.61 6.49
N ILE A 89 -4.91 4.36 5.61
CA ILE A 89 -4.11 3.79 4.53
C ILE A 89 -2.80 3.28 5.11
N VAL A 90 -2.52 2.01 4.93
CA VAL A 90 -1.29 1.37 5.39
C VAL A 90 -0.49 0.86 4.20
N ALA A 91 0.79 1.21 4.14
CA ALA A 91 1.68 0.66 3.13
C ALA A 91 3.12 0.53 3.66
N HIS A 92 3.93 -0.23 2.94
CA HIS A 92 5.35 -0.36 3.23
C HIS A 92 6.14 0.67 2.42
N ASN A 93 6.49 1.81 3.03
CA ASN A 93 6.86 3.09 2.42
C ASN A 93 5.64 3.88 1.94
N ALA A 94 4.68 4.08 2.84
CA ALA A 94 3.36 4.65 2.55
C ALA A 94 3.40 5.99 1.79
N GLN A 95 4.50 6.76 1.89
CA GLN A 95 4.66 8.00 1.13
C GLN A 95 4.63 7.77 -0.38
N PHE A 96 5.20 6.64 -0.85
CA PHE A 96 5.22 6.33 -2.28
C PHE A 96 3.82 5.92 -2.77
N ASP A 97 3.23 4.89 -2.19
CA ASP A 97 1.95 4.33 -2.64
C ASP A 97 0.82 5.35 -2.53
N TYR A 98 0.76 6.05 -1.40
CA TYR A 98 -0.24 7.08 -1.19
C TYR A 98 -0.09 8.25 -2.18
N ARG A 99 1.15 8.68 -2.46
CA ARG A 99 1.42 9.70 -3.47
C ARG A 99 0.92 9.27 -4.84
N MET A 100 1.16 8.02 -5.23
CA MET A 100 0.72 7.51 -6.52
C MET A 100 -0.81 7.53 -6.66
N ILE A 101 -1.52 7.04 -5.64
CA ILE A 101 -2.99 7.07 -5.64
C ILE A 101 -3.51 8.51 -5.62
N LYS A 102 -2.95 9.38 -4.78
CA LYS A 102 -3.34 10.80 -4.72
C LYS A 102 -3.10 11.52 -6.05
N GLN A 103 -2.01 11.20 -6.74
CA GLN A 103 -1.69 11.75 -8.05
C GLN A 103 -2.71 11.32 -9.13
N GLU A 104 -3.11 10.05 -9.14
CA GLU A 104 -4.13 9.56 -10.08
C GLU A 104 -5.50 10.21 -9.80
N PHE A 105 -5.91 10.31 -8.53
CA PHE A 105 -7.14 11.04 -8.18
C PHE A 105 -7.07 12.52 -8.55
N GLY A 106 -5.90 13.17 -8.35
CA GLY A 106 -5.69 14.56 -8.75
C GLY A 106 -5.83 14.77 -10.26
N ARG A 107 -5.42 13.81 -11.10
CA ARG A 107 -5.66 13.84 -12.56
C ARG A 107 -7.15 13.77 -12.92
N LEU A 108 -7.97 13.21 -12.02
CA LEU A 108 -9.43 13.18 -12.17
C LEU A 108 -10.11 14.40 -11.53
N GLY A 109 -9.35 15.38 -11.01
CA GLY A 109 -9.89 16.55 -10.30
C GLY A 109 -10.45 16.21 -8.91
N TYR A 110 -10.11 15.06 -8.34
CA TYR A 110 -10.58 14.63 -7.03
C TYR A 110 -9.49 14.76 -5.95
N ASP A 111 -9.82 15.42 -4.83
CA ASP A 111 -8.91 15.54 -3.69
C ASP A 111 -9.04 14.33 -2.76
N TYR A 112 -8.06 13.43 -2.86
CA TYR A 112 -8.01 12.20 -2.09
C TYR A 112 -7.12 12.38 -0.85
N ASN A 113 -7.75 12.74 0.28
CA ASN A 113 -7.07 12.94 1.55
C ASN A 113 -7.41 11.84 2.55
N LYS A 114 -6.39 11.16 3.06
CA LYS A 114 -6.49 10.05 4.00
C LYS A 114 -5.36 10.10 5.02
N ILE A 115 -5.64 9.61 6.21
CA ILE A 115 -4.61 9.31 7.21
C ILE A 115 -3.79 8.13 6.71
N THR A 116 -2.46 8.21 6.85
CA THR A 116 -1.54 7.16 6.42
C THR A 116 -0.72 6.61 7.57
N LEU A 117 -0.42 5.32 7.54
CA LEU A 117 0.49 4.62 8.44
C LEU A 117 1.57 3.91 7.61
N CYS A 118 2.83 4.24 7.85
CA CYS A 118 3.97 3.59 7.21
C CYS A 118 4.47 2.45 8.08
N THR A 119 4.44 1.21 7.58
CA THR A 119 4.94 0.06 8.32
C THR A 119 6.44 0.10 8.57
N ILE A 120 7.24 0.82 7.75
CA ILE A 120 8.66 1.05 8.02
C ILE A 120 8.84 1.89 9.29
N GLU A 121 8.12 3.01 9.40
CA GLU A 121 8.18 3.88 10.56
C GLU A 121 7.69 3.15 11.82
N PHE A 122 6.58 2.44 11.71
CA PHE A 122 6.03 1.65 12.80
C PHE A 122 7.00 0.54 13.24
N SER A 123 7.60 -0.17 12.28
CA SER A 123 8.60 -1.21 12.58
C SER A 123 9.84 -0.65 13.27
N LYS A 124 10.34 0.52 12.88
CA LYS A 124 11.48 1.17 13.54
C LYS A 124 11.22 1.46 15.01
N ASN A 125 10.00 1.85 15.36
CA ASN A 125 9.63 2.13 16.75
C ASN A 125 9.43 0.86 17.58
N ILE A 126 8.82 -0.18 17.00
CA ILE A 126 8.51 -1.43 17.71
C ILE A 126 9.69 -2.41 17.73
N LEU A 127 10.52 -2.39 16.69
CA LEU A 127 11.58 -3.38 16.46
C LEU A 127 12.92 -2.68 16.12
N PRO A 128 13.46 -1.83 17.01
CA PRO A 128 14.61 -0.97 16.68
C PRO A 128 15.91 -1.73 16.36
N HIS A 129 15.96 -3.04 16.66
CA HIS A 129 17.16 -3.86 16.46
C HIS A 129 17.25 -4.51 15.07
N ILE A 130 16.25 -4.32 14.21
CA ILE A 130 16.26 -4.89 12.86
C ILE A 130 17.23 -4.09 11.97
N LYS A 131 18.15 -4.80 11.32
CA LYS A 131 19.21 -4.19 10.51
C LYS A 131 18.71 -3.52 9.23
N SER A 132 17.61 -4.01 8.67
CA SER A 132 17.04 -3.49 7.41
C SER A 132 15.52 -3.59 7.44
N TYR A 133 14.88 -2.48 7.13
CA TYR A 133 13.42 -2.37 7.06
C TYR A 133 12.89 -2.42 5.62
N LYS A 134 13.69 -2.89 4.64
CA LYS A 134 13.14 -3.25 3.33
C LYS A 134 12.21 -4.44 3.50
N LEU A 135 11.11 -4.49 2.75
CA LEU A 135 10.05 -5.49 2.95
C LEU A 135 10.59 -6.92 3.01
N ASP A 136 11.47 -7.30 2.09
CA ASP A 136 12.09 -8.64 2.07
C ASP A 136 12.84 -8.96 3.36
N ASN A 137 13.72 -8.05 3.78
CA ASN A 137 14.57 -8.26 4.95
C ASN A 137 13.75 -8.25 6.24
N LEU A 138 12.76 -7.36 6.32
CA LEU A 138 11.85 -7.28 7.46
C LEU A 138 10.99 -8.54 7.54
N ALA A 139 10.38 -8.97 6.45
CA ALA A 139 9.59 -10.18 6.37
C ALA A 139 10.40 -11.42 6.78
N MET A 140 11.61 -11.58 6.22
CA MET A 140 12.53 -12.66 6.59
C MET A 140 12.86 -12.63 8.10
N SER A 141 13.14 -11.44 8.67
CA SER A 141 13.44 -11.28 10.11
C SER A 141 12.25 -11.62 11.01
N LEU A 142 11.03 -11.55 10.47
CA LEU A 142 9.77 -11.84 11.16
C LEU A 142 9.18 -13.22 10.83
N ASN A 143 9.89 -14.04 10.05
CA ASN A 143 9.42 -15.33 9.52
C ASN A 143 8.09 -15.21 8.73
N ILE A 144 7.97 -14.14 7.95
CA ILE A 144 6.86 -13.93 7.02
C ILE A 144 7.31 -14.36 5.63
N GLU A 145 6.59 -15.30 5.03
CA GLU A 145 6.78 -15.69 3.65
C GLU A 145 6.13 -14.67 2.73
N ILE A 146 6.86 -14.17 1.72
CA ILE A 146 6.32 -13.32 0.67
C ILE A 146 6.07 -14.20 -0.54
N THR A 147 4.82 -14.39 -0.87
CA THR A 147 4.41 -15.00 -2.14
C THR A 147 4.24 -13.90 -3.18
N ASN A 148 4.58 -14.18 -4.43
CA ASN A 148 4.33 -13.25 -5.55
C ASN A 148 5.05 -11.89 -5.38
N ARG A 149 6.35 -11.92 -5.06
CA ARG A 149 7.17 -10.73 -4.83
C ARG A 149 7.24 -9.84 -6.08
N HIS A 150 7.20 -8.50 -5.88
CA HIS A 150 7.08 -7.49 -6.93
C HIS A 150 5.78 -7.60 -7.72
N ARG A 151 4.74 -8.03 -7.06
CA ARG A 151 3.35 -7.92 -7.49
C ARG A 151 2.57 -7.31 -6.33
N ALA A 152 1.68 -6.39 -6.65
CA ALA A 152 1.02 -5.59 -5.63
C ALA A 152 0.26 -6.44 -4.59
N ASP A 153 -0.35 -7.55 -4.99
CA ASP A 153 -1.05 -8.46 -4.09
C ASP A 153 -0.11 -9.15 -3.07
N GLY A 154 1.04 -9.65 -3.54
CA GLY A 154 2.02 -10.31 -2.68
C GLY A 154 2.65 -9.36 -1.67
N ASP A 155 3.05 -8.17 -2.11
CA ASP A 155 3.68 -7.17 -1.26
C ASP A 155 2.68 -6.55 -0.26
N ALA A 156 1.42 -6.33 -0.66
CA ALA A 156 0.36 -5.90 0.25
C ALA A 156 0.01 -6.96 1.30
N LEU A 157 -0.02 -8.26 0.94
CA LEU A 157 -0.24 -9.34 1.90
C LEU A 157 0.91 -9.46 2.90
N ALA A 158 2.16 -9.34 2.46
CA ALA A 158 3.31 -9.30 3.35
C ALA A 158 3.22 -8.10 4.31
N THR A 159 2.87 -6.91 3.78
CA THR A 159 2.67 -5.69 4.56
C THR A 159 1.56 -5.86 5.60
N LEU A 160 0.46 -6.55 5.26
CA LEU A 160 -0.60 -6.91 6.22
C LEU A 160 -0.08 -7.81 7.35
N GLN A 161 0.75 -8.82 7.05
CA GLN A 161 1.32 -9.67 8.09
C GLN A 161 2.27 -8.89 9.01
N VAL A 162 3.08 -8.00 8.44
CA VAL A 162 3.91 -7.06 9.23
C VAL A 162 3.03 -6.22 10.15
N LEU A 163 1.97 -5.58 9.62
CA LEU A 163 1.04 -4.77 10.41
C LEU A 163 0.44 -5.56 11.58
N LYS A 164 -0.05 -6.78 11.34
CA LYS A 164 -0.62 -7.64 12.40
C LYS A 164 0.36 -7.89 13.53
N LEU A 165 1.63 -8.16 13.21
CA LEU A 165 2.66 -8.38 14.21
C LEU A 165 2.98 -7.11 14.99
N LEU A 166 3.04 -5.96 14.32
CA LEU A 166 3.29 -4.67 14.98
C LEU A 166 2.15 -4.30 15.93
N LEU A 167 0.89 -4.41 15.49
CA LEU A 167 -0.29 -4.16 16.34
C LEU A 167 -0.31 -5.09 17.56
N LYS A 168 0.04 -6.37 17.39
CA LYS A 168 0.12 -7.34 18.52
C LYS A 168 1.20 -6.95 19.54
N LYS A 169 2.28 -6.29 19.10
CA LYS A 169 3.38 -5.84 19.97
C LYS A 169 3.08 -4.49 20.64
N ASP A 170 2.38 -3.59 19.97
CA ASP A 170 1.94 -2.28 20.49
C ASP A 170 0.60 -2.43 21.24
N LYS A 171 0.60 -3.18 22.35
CA LYS A 171 -0.63 -3.57 23.08
C LYS A 171 -1.49 -2.38 23.51
N ASP A 172 -0.88 -1.27 23.84
CA ASP A 172 -1.57 -0.06 24.31
C ASP A 172 -1.83 0.94 23.16
N GLU A 173 -1.54 0.55 21.93
CA GLU A 173 -1.66 1.37 20.70
C GLU A 173 -0.95 2.72 20.81
N LYS A 174 0.04 2.83 21.69
CA LYS A 174 0.74 4.09 21.97
C LYS A 174 1.52 4.57 20.75
N ILE A 175 2.33 3.71 20.16
CA ILE A 175 3.16 4.06 19.00
C ILE A 175 2.27 4.29 17.77
N LEU A 176 1.25 3.45 17.58
CA LEU A 176 0.24 3.63 16.53
C LEU A 176 -0.39 5.02 16.60
N ASN A 177 -0.89 5.41 17.79
CA ASN A 177 -1.54 6.70 17.98
C ASN A 177 -0.59 7.89 17.79
N GLU A 178 0.67 7.78 18.21
CA GLU A 178 1.70 8.80 17.98
C GLU A 178 1.96 9.00 16.48
N LEU A 179 2.11 7.91 15.72
CA LEU A 179 2.36 7.96 14.27
C LEU A 179 1.18 8.52 13.47
N ILE A 180 -0.05 8.25 13.90
CA ILE A 180 -1.26 8.78 13.25
C ILE A 180 -1.42 10.28 13.55
N LYS A 181 -1.21 10.72 14.81
CA LYS A 181 -1.33 12.12 15.21
C LYS A 181 -0.30 13.02 14.55
N SER A 182 0.91 12.52 14.30
CA SER A 182 1.98 13.30 13.66
C SER A 182 1.70 13.62 12.18
N LYS A 183 0.65 13.04 11.59
CA LYS A 183 0.29 13.19 10.17
C LYS A 183 -1.05 13.93 9.94
N ASN A 184 -1.70 14.35 11.02
CA ASN A 184 -2.83 15.27 11.02
C ASN A 184 -2.35 16.69 11.30
#